data_57a959871d6a14de1b6e2e6dfebafb1c
#
_entry.id   57a959871d6a14de1b6e2e6dfebafb1c
#
_cell.length_a   1.000
_cell.length_b   1.000
_cell.length_c   1.000
_cell.angle_alpha   90.00
_cell.angle_beta   90.00
_cell.angle_gamma   90.00
#
_symmetry.space_group_name_H-M   'P 1'
#
loop_
_entity.id
_entity.type
_entity.pdbx_description
1 polymer ?
#
loop_
_entity_poly.entity_id
_entity_poly.type
_entity_poly.pdbx_seq_one_letter_code
_entity_poly.pdbx_strand_id
1 'polypeptide(L)'
;MLRKLSFVIGRIKSDDMARHGILMAAFGFALGLFNYLYHLAMGRMLQPEDYGILMSLTSLFLIISIFALVIRTVMSKFISRYYAEGNMKAVCSLWRLYLKRTLILGVALFAVAALLSPIISGFLRIGNVWYPLTLFSALILAFAVPVNYGTLNGLHRFFHLGWTTTLWAVLKLLLAIVLIKLGFGLYGGLLPFLIAFIIIFAITLALLKDLRGGSSGKVEIVGFRSYLGLSFIAILAYTVLTNFDVVLVKRFLSAEEAGNYAALAALGRAALFAPMGIALAMFPKTSGLHEMGKSHRSVLLMGVLLTLLISGVVVLVYWIDPEFVLGFLGRYESGALKYPMAADHLFKYSIAMLLFAVSYIVMNYFLSINRIRVAYPFMVTAFLQVVLIIYFHSDIAQVVNAMLVSAAVCLIAVIAFYLFWIKRYVQPIKLITEEVPDG
;
A
#
# COMPACT_ATOMS: atom_id res chain seq x y z
N MET A 1 12.82 35.17 3.49
CA MET A 1 12.46 33.76 3.56
C MET A 1 11.93 33.35 4.93
N LEU A 2 12.60 33.67 6.03
CA LEU A 2 12.19 33.36 7.42
C LEU A 2 10.84 33.97 7.84
N ARG A 3 10.49 35.20 7.43
CA ARG A 3 9.18 35.83 7.71
C ARG A 3 8.01 35.15 6.99
N LYS A 4 8.23 34.65 5.78
CA LYS A 4 7.20 33.85 5.07
C LYS A 4 7.00 32.48 5.75
N LEU A 5 8.08 31.88 6.23
CA LEU A 5 8.03 30.61 6.98
C LEU A 5 7.29 30.77 8.32
N SER A 6 7.57 31.84 9.08
CA SER A 6 6.89 32.14 10.35
C SER A 6 5.40 32.45 10.16
N PHE A 7 5.02 33.12 9.07
CA PHE A 7 3.63 33.37 8.72
C PHE A 7 2.87 32.09 8.34
N VAL A 8 3.52 31.21 7.57
CA VAL A 8 2.96 29.89 7.22
C VAL A 8 2.83 29.01 8.47
N ILE A 9 3.85 28.98 9.33
CA ILE A 9 3.81 28.24 10.61
C ILE A 9 2.75 28.79 11.55
N GLY A 10 2.57 30.11 11.60
CA GLY A 10 1.52 30.77 12.38
C GLY A 10 0.11 30.42 11.90
N ARG A 11 -0.10 30.35 10.59
CA ARG A 11 -1.38 29.98 9.97
C ARG A 11 -1.69 28.49 10.14
N ILE A 12 -0.68 27.61 10.09
CA ILE A 12 -0.81 26.17 10.37
C ILE A 12 -1.18 25.93 11.86
N LYS A 13 -0.67 26.75 12.78
CA LYS A 13 -1.01 26.65 14.21
C LYS A 13 -2.47 27.03 14.52
N SER A 14 -3.12 27.84 13.69
CA SER A 14 -4.51 28.28 13.84
C SER A 14 -5.52 27.43 13.10
N ASP A 15 -5.06 26.51 12.23
CA ASP A 15 -5.94 25.63 11.42
C ASP A 15 -5.81 24.19 11.91
N ASP A 16 -6.78 23.73 12.70
CA ASP A 16 -6.84 22.37 13.24
C ASP A 16 -6.74 21.30 12.14
N MET A 17 -7.28 21.57 10.95
CA MET A 17 -7.24 20.65 9.82
C MET A 17 -5.83 20.49 9.25
N ALA A 18 -5.06 21.59 9.14
CA ALA A 18 -3.67 21.56 8.70
C ALA A 18 -2.77 20.82 9.72
N ARG A 19 -3.00 21.05 11.03
CA ARG A 19 -2.29 20.37 12.11
C ARG A 19 -2.51 18.86 12.08
N HIS A 20 -3.75 18.40 11.93
CA HIS A 20 -4.09 16.98 11.81
C HIS A 20 -3.51 16.36 10.53
N GLY A 21 -3.50 17.09 9.41
CA GLY A 21 -2.89 16.65 8.16
C GLY A 21 -1.38 16.41 8.28
N ILE A 22 -0.64 17.34 8.90
CA ILE A 22 0.80 17.22 9.15
C ILE A 22 1.08 16.04 10.09
N LEU A 23 0.30 15.93 11.17
CA LEU A 23 0.44 14.82 12.12
C LEU A 23 0.27 13.46 11.44
N MET A 24 -0.76 13.31 10.62
CA MET A 24 -1.02 12.07 9.88
C MET A 24 0.05 11.78 8.83
N ALA A 25 0.61 12.82 8.19
CA ALA A 25 1.72 12.67 7.27
C ALA A 25 3.00 12.20 7.99
N ALA A 26 3.30 12.75 9.17
CA ALA A 26 4.44 12.33 9.98
C ALA A 26 4.31 10.85 10.43
N PHE A 27 3.14 10.45 10.92
CA PHE A 27 2.89 9.05 11.26
C PHE A 27 2.92 8.13 10.04
N GLY A 28 2.41 8.58 8.89
CA GLY A 28 2.49 7.83 7.63
C GLY A 28 3.93 7.62 7.17
N PHE A 29 4.77 8.64 7.27
CA PHE A 29 6.19 8.53 6.99
C PHE A 29 6.89 7.55 7.96
N ALA A 30 6.65 7.69 9.26
CA ALA A 30 7.21 6.79 10.26
C ALA A 30 6.76 5.33 10.03
N LEU A 31 5.49 5.09 9.72
CA LEU A 31 4.97 3.77 9.35
C LEU A 31 5.72 3.19 8.15
N GLY A 32 5.91 3.98 7.09
CA GLY A 32 6.67 3.58 5.90
C GLY A 32 8.12 3.25 6.22
N LEU A 33 8.79 4.11 7.00
CA LEU A 33 10.17 3.93 7.42
C LEU A 33 10.36 2.62 8.22
N PHE A 34 9.53 2.37 9.24
CA PHE A 34 9.64 1.14 10.04
C PHE A 34 9.30 -0.12 9.26
N ASN A 35 8.38 -0.07 8.29
CA ASN A 35 8.15 -1.18 7.39
C ASN A 35 9.37 -1.44 6.49
N TYR A 36 10.02 -0.40 5.98
CA TYR A 36 11.24 -0.54 5.18
C TYR A 36 12.39 -1.11 6.02
N LEU A 37 12.60 -0.59 7.23
CA LEU A 37 13.60 -1.10 8.19
C LEU A 37 13.35 -2.58 8.54
N TYR A 38 12.08 -3.01 8.61
CA TYR A 38 11.76 -4.42 8.79
C TYR A 38 12.33 -5.28 7.65
N HIS A 39 12.15 -4.88 6.40
CA HIS A 39 12.69 -5.63 5.25
C HIS A 39 14.22 -5.62 5.23
N LEU A 40 14.86 -4.50 5.58
CA LEU A 40 16.32 -4.43 5.72
C LEU A 40 16.83 -5.37 6.82
N ALA A 41 16.19 -5.35 7.99
CA ALA A 41 16.58 -6.22 9.12
C ALA A 41 16.42 -7.70 8.74
N MET A 42 15.30 -8.07 8.11
CA MET A 42 15.06 -9.46 7.68
C MET A 42 16.06 -9.91 6.61
N GLY A 43 16.37 -9.06 5.62
CA GLY A 43 17.39 -9.35 4.62
C GLY A 43 18.78 -9.57 5.22
N ARG A 44 19.13 -8.81 6.29
CA ARG A 44 20.40 -8.99 7.00
C ARG A 44 20.45 -10.28 7.84
N MET A 45 19.37 -10.59 8.55
CA MET A 45 19.36 -11.63 9.60
C MET A 45 19.01 -13.01 9.07
N LEU A 46 18.19 -13.12 8.00
CA LEU A 46 17.79 -14.40 7.41
C LEU A 46 18.73 -14.80 6.29
N GLN A 47 18.84 -16.10 6.01
CA GLN A 47 19.51 -16.61 4.81
C GLN A 47 18.72 -16.20 3.54
N PRO A 48 19.36 -16.11 2.36
CA PRO A 48 18.67 -15.70 1.13
C PRO A 48 17.41 -16.51 0.82
N GLU A 49 17.46 -17.84 0.96
CA GLU A 49 16.34 -18.73 0.72
C GLU A 49 15.15 -18.43 1.63
N ASP A 50 15.41 -18.25 2.94
CA ASP A 50 14.39 -17.89 3.95
C ASP A 50 13.81 -16.51 3.69
N TYR A 51 14.66 -15.56 3.26
CA TYR A 51 14.20 -14.23 2.91
C TYR A 51 13.28 -14.25 1.67
N GLY A 52 13.60 -15.12 0.68
CA GLY A 52 12.73 -15.38 -0.47
C GLY A 52 11.36 -15.93 -0.05
N ILE A 53 11.34 -16.87 0.92
CA ILE A 53 10.08 -17.38 1.49
C ILE A 53 9.30 -16.30 2.20
N LEU A 54 9.95 -15.52 3.07
CA LEU A 54 9.33 -14.42 3.80
C LEU A 54 8.67 -13.41 2.84
N MET A 55 9.40 -12.99 1.81
CA MET A 55 8.93 -11.99 0.86
C MET A 55 7.76 -12.50 0.01
N SER A 56 7.79 -13.76 -0.43
CA SER A 56 6.69 -14.35 -1.21
C SER A 56 5.42 -14.51 -0.37
N LEU A 57 5.53 -14.99 0.86
CA LEU A 57 4.40 -15.12 1.78
C LEU A 57 3.82 -13.75 2.18
N THR A 58 4.68 -12.77 2.48
CA THR A 58 4.21 -11.41 2.81
C THR A 58 3.58 -10.72 1.61
N SER A 59 4.03 -10.97 0.39
CA SER A 59 3.39 -10.48 -0.84
C SER A 59 1.97 -11.04 -1.00
N LEU A 60 1.77 -12.35 -0.81
CA LEU A 60 0.43 -12.96 -0.80
C LEU A 60 -0.45 -12.38 0.32
N PHE A 61 0.10 -12.24 1.52
CA PHE A 61 -0.60 -11.65 2.65
C PHE A 61 -1.07 -10.21 2.34
N LEU A 62 -0.21 -9.38 1.72
CA LEU A 62 -0.56 -8.02 1.32
C LEU A 62 -1.69 -7.98 0.28
N ILE A 63 -1.63 -8.85 -0.74
CA ILE A 63 -2.69 -8.94 -1.77
C ILE A 63 -4.03 -9.30 -1.14
N ILE A 64 -4.07 -10.27 -0.21
CA ILE A 64 -5.28 -10.64 0.51
C ILE A 64 -5.74 -9.50 1.43
N SER A 65 -4.81 -8.84 2.11
CA SER A 65 -5.12 -7.79 3.09
C SER A 65 -5.63 -6.48 2.47
N ILE A 66 -5.55 -6.31 1.14
CA ILE A 66 -6.07 -5.10 0.47
C ILE A 66 -7.58 -4.90 0.73
N PHE A 67 -8.33 -5.98 0.93
CA PHE A 67 -9.74 -5.91 1.32
C PHE A 67 -9.97 -5.20 2.66
N ALA A 68 -8.99 -5.23 3.55
CA ALA A 68 -9.02 -4.53 4.84
C ALA A 68 -9.05 -3.00 4.69
N LEU A 69 -8.45 -2.46 3.60
CA LEU A 69 -8.49 -1.03 3.28
C LEU A 69 -9.92 -0.57 2.98
N VAL A 70 -10.70 -1.41 2.30
CA VAL A 70 -12.13 -1.14 2.03
C VAL A 70 -12.90 -1.02 3.34
N ILE A 71 -12.71 -1.99 4.25
CA ILE A 71 -13.36 -2.00 5.56
C ILE A 71 -13.04 -0.71 6.33
N ARG A 72 -11.76 -0.33 6.40
CA ARG A 72 -11.32 0.90 7.04
C ARG A 72 -12.01 2.14 6.45
N THR A 73 -12.06 2.25 5.12
CA THR A 73 -12.64 3.40 4.42
C THR A 73 -14.13 3.51 4.68
N VAL A 74 -14.84 2.38 4.63
CA VAL A 74 -16.27 2.30 4.88
C VAL A 74 -16.59 2.70 6.32
N MET A 75 -15.87 2.09 7.28
CA MET A 75 -16.06 2.42 8.69
C MET A 75 -15.81 3.91 8.96
N SER A 76 -14.74 4.46 8.39
CA SER A 76 -14.45 5.89 8.52
C SER A 76 -15.61 6.75 8.00
N LYS A 77 -16.13 6.47 6.80
CA LYS A 77 -17.21 7.25 6.19
C LYS A 77 -18.51 7.23 7.01
N PHE A 78 -18.98 6.04 7.40
CA PHE A 78 -20.25 5.92 8.09
C PHE A 78 -20.18 6.34 9.55
N ILE A 79 -19.06 6.07 10.24
CA ILE A 79 -18.84 6.56 11.61
C ILE A 79 -18.79 8.07 11.63
N SER A 80 -18.06 8.72 10.70
CA SER A 80 -17.99 10.18 10.61
C SER A 80 -19.37 10.80 10.37
N ARG A 81 -20.19 10.19 9.51
CA ARG A 81 -21.57 10.64 9.26
C ARG A 81 -22.40 10.56 10.53
N TYR A 82 -22.48 9.40 11.19
CA TYR A 82 -23.28 9.23 12.40
C TYR A 82 -22.78 10.08 13.57
N TYR A 83 -21.46 10.29 13.62
CA TYR A 83 -20.85 11.17 14.62
C TYR A 83 -21.25 12.65 14.41
N ALA A 84 -21.25 13.12 13.17
CA ALA A 84 -21.72 14.46 12.82
C ALA A 84 -23.22 14.67 13.07
N GLU A 85 -24.04 13.61 12.92
CA GLU A 85 -25.46 13.59 13.26
C GLU A 85 -25.71 13.50 14.78
N GLY A 86 -24.68 13.40 15.63
CA GLY A 86 -24.80 13.19 17.08
C GLY A 86 -25.32 11.80 17.48
N ASN A 87 -25.45 10.88 16.53
CA ASN A 87 -26.06 9.57 16.74
C ASN A 87 -25.03 8.52 17.23
N MET A 88 -24.58 8.66 18.47
CA MET A 88 -23.62 7.74 19.10
C MET A 88 -24.16 6.31 19.23
N LYS A 89 -25.48 6.12 19.30
CA LYS A 89 -26.08 4.77 19.31
C LYS A 89 -25.82 4.03 18.01
N ALA A 90 -25.95 4.70 16.87
CA ALA A 90 -25.62 4.12 15.56
C ALA A 90 -24.12 3.85 15.40
N VAL A 91 -23.25 4.75 15.90
CA VAL A 91 -21.79 4.54 15.95
C VAL A 91 -21.44 3.26 16.69
N CYS A 92 -21.98 3.08 17.92
CA CYS A 92 -21.73 1.88 18.73
C CYS A 92 -22.22 0.60 18.07
N SER A 93 -23.42 0.64 17.46
CA SER A 93 -24.01 -0.51 16.77
C SER A 93 -23.21 -0.90 15.53
N LEU A 94 -22.83 0.08 14.71
CA LEU A 94 -22.04 -0.13 13.51
C LEU A 94 -20.67 -0.75 13.84
N TRP A 95 -19.96 -0.18 14.83
CA TRP A 95 -18.67 -0.67 15.26
C TRP A 95 -18.75 -2.13 15.75
N ARG A 96 -19.69 -2.47 16.65
CA ARG A 96 -19.86 -3.83 17.16
C ARG A 96 -20.23 -4.83 16.06
N LEU A 97 -21.16 -4.45 15.17
CA LEU A 97 -21.61 -5.30 14.07
C LEU A 97 -20.44 -5.64 13.13
N TYR A 98 -19.69 -4.62 12.71
CA TYR A 98 -18.56 -4.84 11.77
C TYR A 98 -17.39 -5.53 12.45
N LEU A 99 -17.11 -5.23 13.72
CA LEU A 99 -16.06 -5.92 14.46
C LEU A 99 -16.36 -7.44 14.54
N LYS A 100 -17.59 -7.81 14.89
CA LYS A 100 -18.02 -9.22 14.91
C LYS A 100 -17.92 -9.86 13.52
N ARG A 101 -18.45 -9.20 12.48
CA ARG A 101 -18.44 -9.72 11.12
C ARG A 101 -17.02 -9.90 10.57
N THR A 102 -16.14 -8.95 10.83
CA THR A 102 -14.75 -9.01 10.33
C THR A 102 -13.90 -10.02 11.11
N LEU A 103 -14.16 -10.24 12.40
CA LEU A 103 -13.55 -11.33 13.14
C LEU A 103 -13.98 -12.69 12.57
N ILE A 104 -15.27 -12.89 12.31
CA ILE A 104 -15.77 -14.12 11.68
C ILE A 104 -15.15 -14.30 10.28
N LEU A 105 -15.10 -13.22 9.47
CA LEU A 105 -14.45 -13.24 8.15
C LEU A 105 -12.96 -13.58 8.27
N GLY A 106 -12.24 -12.98 9.21
CA GLY A 106 -10.82 -13.24 9.45
C GLY A 106 -10.56 -14.70 9.83
N VAL A 107 -11.38 -15.27 10.73
CA VAL A 107 -11.33 -16.70 11.10
C VAL A 107 -11.62 -17.58 9.89
N ALA A 108 -12.65 -17.27 9.09
CA ALA A 108 -12.99 -18.01 7.89
C ALA A 108 -11.87 -17.98 6.85
N LEU A 109 -11.27 -16.81 6.61
CA LEU A 109 -10.12 -16.65 5.70
C LEU A 109 -8.89 -17.40 6.21
N PHE A 110 -8.63 -17.37 7.51
CA PHE A 110 -7.57 -18.19 8.10
C PHE A 110 -7.85 -19.68 7.93
N ALA A 111 -9.07 -20.14 8.16
CA ALA A 111 -9.45 -21.56 7.96
C ALA A 111 -9.23 -21.98 6.49
N VAL A 112 -9.64 -21.15 5.54
CA VAL A 112 -9.38 -21.38 4.10
C VAL A 112 -7.88 -21.40 3.83
N ALA A 113 -7.11 -20.43 4.34
CA ALA A 113 -5.66 -20.38 4.17
C ALA A 113 -4.97 -21.61 4.83
N ALA A 114 -5.48 -22.08 5.96
CA ALA A 114 -4.97 -23.29 6.63
C ALA A 114 -5.21 -24.54 5.77
N LEU A 115 -6.40 -24.71 5.20
CA LEU A 115 -6.70 -25.79 4.27
C LEU A 115 -5.86 -25.72 2.98
N LEU A 116 -5.58 -24.51 2.50
CA LEU A 116 -4.76 -24.28 1.32
C LEU A 116 -3.26 -24.26 1.61
N SER A 117 -2.84 -24.29 2.89
CA SER A 117 -1.43 -24.21 3.27
C SER A 117 -0.54 -25.27 2.60
N PRO A 118 -0.94 -26.56 2.47
CA PRO A 118 -0.17 -27.54 1.71
C PRO A 118 -0.03 -27.18 0.23
N ILE A 119 -1.10 -26.66 -0.37
CA ILE A 119 -1.11 -26.24 -1.79
C ILE A 119 -0.20 -25.03 -1.98
N ILE A 120 -0.28 -24.03 -1.08
CA ILE A 120 0.57 -22.83 -1.10
C ILE A 120 2.04 -23.22 -0.91
N SER A 121 2.32 -24.12 0.05
CA SER A 121 3.69 -24.63 0.28
C SER A 121 4.22 -25.38 -0.93
N GLY A 122 3.43 -26.24 -1.54
CA GLY A 122 3.81 -26.96 -2.76
C GLY A 122 4.01 -26.01 -3.94
N PHE A 123 3.11 -25.04 -4.11
CA PHE A 123 3.21 -24.04 -5.18
C PHE A 123 4.48 -23.19 -5.05
N LEU A 124 4.80 -22.71 -3.86
CA LEU A 124 5.97 -21.86 -3.58
C LEU A 124 7.26 -22.67 -3.37
N ARG A 125 7.20 -24.01 -3.49
CA ARG A 125 8.33 -24.93 -3.20
C ARG A 125 8.93 -24.67 -1.81
N ILE A 126 8.05 -24.51 -0.81
CA ILE A 126 8.43 -24.34 0.60
C ILE A 126 8.30 -25.71 1.27
N GLY A 127 9.38 -26.24 1.83
CA GLY A 127 9.38 -27.57 2.45
C GLY A 127 8.57 -27.70 3.76
N ASN A 128 7.97 -26.59 4.23
CA ASN A 128 7.28 -26.54 5.52
C ASN A 128 5.92 -25.83 5.42
N VAL A 129 4.84 -26.56 5.64
CA VAL A 129 3.46 -26.08 5.61
C VAL A 129 3.12 -25.12 6.76
N TRP A 130 3.91 -25.12 7.83
CA TRP A 130 3.69 -24.26 8.99
C TRP A 130 4.05 -22.80 8.73
N TYR A 131 4.94 -22.49 7.77
CA TYR A 131 5.31 -21.10 7.45
C TYR A 131 4.11 -20.28 6.91
N PRO A 132 3.39 -20.73 5.86
CA PRO A 132 2.16 -20.04 5.43
C PRO A 132 1.13 -19.96 6.55
N LEU A 133 0.93 -21.05 7.31
CA LEU A 133 -0.03 -21.10 8.40
C LEU A 133 0.28 -20.05 9.47
N THR A 134 1.56 -19.92 9.85
CA THR A 134 2.00 -18.92 10.82
C THR A 134 1.68 -17.50 10.37
N LEU A 135 2.02 -17.13 9.14
CA LEU A 135 1.74 -15.77 8.65
C LEU A 135 0.25 -15.52 8.49
N PHE A 136 -0.48 -16.47 7.88
CA PHE A 136 -1.90 -16.29 7.60
C PHE A 136 -2.78 -16.34 8.86
N SER A 137 -2.29 -16.84 10.00
CA SER A 137 -2.97 -16.67 11.28
C SER A 137 -3.22 -15.19 11.64
N ALA A 138 -2.36 -14.29 11.16
CA ALA A 138 -2.54 -12.85 11.30
C ALA A 138 -3.79 -12.31 10.57
N LEU A 139 -4.35 -13.04 9.57
CA LEU A 139 -5.57 -12.64 8.86
C LEU A 139 -6.77 -12.50 9.80
N ILE A 140 -6.81 -13.28 10.89
CA ILE A 140 -7.88 -13.20 11.89
C ILE A 140 -8.06 -11.75 12.37
N LEU A 141 -6.97 -11.04 12.62
CA LEU A 141 -6.98 -9.67 13.12
C LEU A 141 -6.71 -8.62 12.03
N ALA A 142 -6.09 -9.01 10.92
CA ALA A 142 -5.83 -8.12 9.80
C ALA A 142 -7.11 -7.52 9.18
N PHE A 143 -8.28 -8.16 9.38
CA PHE A 143 -9.58 -7.65 8.98
C PHE A 143 -10.34 -6.95 10.13
N ALA A 144 -10.06 -7.29 11.38
CA ALA A 144 -10.72 -6.68 12.54
C ALA A 144 -10.10 -5.33 12.95
N VAL A 145 -8.76 -5.22 12.95
CA VAL A 145 -8.05 -3.97 13.29
C VAL A 145 -8.45 -2.80 12.40
N PRO A 146 -8.63 -2.94 11.07
CA PRO A 146 -9.14 -1.88 10.21
C PRO A 146 -10.52 -1.33 10.59
N VAL A 147 -11.38 -2.11 11.23
CA VAL A 147 -12.65 -1.60 11.80
C VAL A 147 -12.37 -0.56 12.87
N ASN A 148 -11.45 -0.88 13.81
CA ASN A 148 -11.05 0.05 14.86
C ASN A 148 -10.36 1.30 14.28
N TYR A 149 -9.47 1.13 13.30
CA TYR A 149 -8.81 2.24 12.62
C TYR A 149 -9.81 3.15 11.87
N GLY A 150 -10.77 2.58 11.15
CA GLY A 150 -11.84 3.32 10.50
C GLY A 150 -12.72 4.06 11.50
N THR A 151 -12.99 3.45 12.65
CA THR A 151 -13.74 4.07 13.74
C THR A 151 -12.98 5.22 14.37
N LEU A 152 -11.69 5.06 14.70
CA LEU A 152 -10.85 6.16 15.20
C LEU A 152 -10.78 7.32 14.20
N ASN A 153 -10.66 7.02 12.91
CA ASN A 153 -10.67 8.02 11.86
C ASN A 153 -12.02 8.76 11.77
N GLY A 154 -13.13 8.02 11.79
CA GLY A 154 -14.47 8.58 11.74
C GLY A 154 -14.87 9.40 12.97
N LEU A 155 -14.31 9.10 14.14
CA LEU A 155 -14.44 9.87 15.39
C LEU A 155 -13.44 11.03 15.47
N HIS A 156 -12.67 11.29 14.41
CA HIS A 156 -11.63 12.33 14.34
C HIS A 156 -10.51 12.18 15.40
N ARG A 157 -10.29 10.94 15.88
CA ARG A 157 -9.21 10.60 16.83
C ARG A 157 -7.90 10.34 16.11
N PHE A 158 -7.44 11.30 15.30
CA PHE A 158 -6.30 11.15 14.35
C PHE A 158 -4.98 10.82 15.05
N PHE A 159 -4.72 11.40 16.22
CA PHE A 159 -3.52 11.07 16.99
C PHE A 159 -3.50 9.59 17.38
N HIS A 160 -4.61 9.06 17.90
CA HIS A 160 -4.72 7.66 18.30
C HIS A 160 -4.57 6.72 17.09
N LEU A 161 -5.13 7.09 15.95
CA LEU A 161 -4.96 6.36 14.70
C LEU A 161 -3.50 6.35 14.24
N GLY A 162 -2.85 7.52 14.21
CA GLY A 162 -1.49 7.67 13.72
C GLY A 162 -0.47 6.88 14.52
N TRP A 163 -0.44 7.06 15.85
CA TRP A 163 0.54 6.36 16.67
C TRP A 163 0.30 4.84 16.74
N THR A 164 -0.96 4.37 16.73
CA THR A 164 -1.24 2.93 16.75
C THR A 164 -0.86 2.25 15.45
N THR A 165 -1.04 2.90 14.30
CA THR A 165 -0.57 2.36 13.01
C THR A 165 0.95 2.31 12.95
N THR A 166 1.64 3.33 13.46
CA THR A 166 3.11 3.36 13.53
C THR A 166 3.63 2.32 14.52
N LEU A 167 3.00 2.21 15.69
CA LEU A 167 3.38 1.23 16.72
C LEU A 167 3.30 -0.21 16.18
N TRP A 168 2.32 -0.53 15.33
CA TRP A 168 2.27 -1.84 14.68
C TRP A 168 3.54 -2.16 13.91
N ALA A 169 4.06 -1.22 13.13
CA ALA A 169 5.28 -1.42 12.35
C ALA A 169 6.53 -1.52 13.25
N VAL A 170 6.59 -0.70 14.31
CA VAL A 170 7.66 -0.75 15.31
C VAL A 170 7.67 -2.10 16.04
N LEU A 171 6.52 -2.54 16.54
CA LEU A 171 6.39 -3.84 17.23
C LEU A 171 6.77 -4.99 16.29
N LYS A 172 6.30 -4.98 15.04
CA LYS A 172 6.66 -5.99 14.05
C LYS A 172 8.18 -6.05 13.85
N LEU A 173 8.85 -4.91 13.70
CA LEU A 173 10.30 -4.85 13.54
C LEU A 173 11.04 -5.36 14.78
N LEU A 174 10.71 -4.82 15.95
CA LEU A 174 11.42 -5.17 17.20
C LEU A 174 11.23 -6.64 17.56
N LEU A 175 10.00 -7.14 17.48
CA LEU A 175 9.70 -8.56 17.73
C LEU A 175 10.43 -9.47 16.75
N ALA A 176 10.51 -9.09 15.47
CA ALA A 176 11.24 -9.88 14.48
C ALA A 176 12.73 -9.98 14.81
N ILE A 177 13.37 -8.86 15.14
CA ILE A 177 14.78 -8.84 15.54
C ILE A 177 15.01 -9.71 16.77
N VAL A 178 14.15 -9.58 17.79
CA VAL A 178 14.28 -10.36 19.04
C VAL A 178 14.08 -11.85 18.78
N LEU A 179 13.00 -12.23 18.08
CA LEU A 179 12.72 -13.65 17.84
C LEU A 179 13.77 -14.33 16.97
N ILE A 180 14.33 -13.65 15.95
CA ILE A 180 15.41 -14.23 15.16
C ILE A 180 16.67 -14.40 16.01
N LYS A 181 17.03 -13.43 16.86
CA LYS A 181 18.17 -13.55 17.78
C LYS A 181 17.99 -14.66 18.82
N LEU A 182 16.74 -14.99 19.17
CA LEU A 182 16.40 -16.13 20.04
C LEU A 182 16.41 -17.48 19.29
N GLY A 183 16.78 -17.53 18.01
CA GLY A 183 16.91 -18.77 17.23
C GLY A 183 15.64 -19.24 16.53
N PHE A 184 14.57 -18.44 16.46
CA PHE A 184 13.34 -18.83 15.77
C PHE A 184 13.46 -18.83 14.23
N GLY A 185 14.60 -18.42 13.66
CA GLY A 185 14.83 -18.41 12.22
C GLY A 185 13.71 -17.69 11.46
N LEU A 186 13.19 -18.30 10.40
CA LEU A 186 12.12 -17.72 9.57
C LEU A 186 10.81 -17.44 10.35
N TYR A 187 10.48 -18.26 11.36
CA TYR A 187 9.33 -17.97 12.22
C TYR A 187 9.47 -16.64 12.95
N GLY A 188 10.70 -16.23 13.29
CA GLY A 188 11.00 -14.92 13.86
C GLY A 188 10.62 -13.76 12.94
N GLY A 189 10.63 -13.96 11.61
CA GLY A 189 10.10 -12.99 10.64
C GLY A 189 8.58 -13.02 10.48
N LEU A 190 7.95 -14.19 10.62
CA LEU A 190 6.50 -14.38 10.34
C LEU A 190 5.61 -14.12 11.56
N LEU A 191 5.96 -14.64 12.75
CA LEU A 191 5.19 -14.49 13.99
C LEU A 191 4.89 -13.05 14.40
N PRO A 192 5.82 -12.10 14.21
CA PRO A 192 5.58 -10.70 14.56
C PRO A 192 4.35 -10.07 13.93
N PHE A 193 3.90 -10.54 12.76
CA PHE A 193 2.67 -10.04 12.15
C PHE A 193 1.46 -10.33 13.05
N LEU A 194 1.31 -11.57 13.53
CA LEU A 194 0.22 -11.94 14.43
C LEU A 194 0.34 -11.23 15.78
N ILE A 195 1.53 -11.29 16.41
CA ILE A 195 1.73 -10.76 17.77
C ILE A 195 1.50 -9.24 17.77
N ALA A 196 2.03 -8.51 16.79
CA ALA A 196 1.79 -7.07 16.66
C ALA A 196 0.30 -6.77 16.46
N PHE A 197 -0.42 -7.55 15.64
CA PHE A 197 -1.87 -7.37 15.49
C PHE A 197 -2.63 -7.64 16.78
N ILE A 198 -2.26 -8.65 17.58
CA ILE A 198 -2.89 -8.92 18.88
C ILE A 198 -2.73 -7.72 19.82
N ILE A 199 -1.51 -7.19 19.94
CA ILE A 199 -1.21 -6.05 20.80
C ILE A 199 -2.00 -4.80 20.34
N ILE A 200 -1.96 -4.49 19.06
CA ILE A 200 -2.67 -3.33 18.50
C ILE A 200 -4.18 -3.49 18.59
N PHE A 201 -4.71 -4.69 18.42
CA PHE A 201 -6.13 -4.97 18.60
C PHE A 201 -6.57 -4.69 20.03
N ALA A 202 -5.82 -5.17 21.02
CA ALA A 202 -6.08 -4.91 22.43
C ALA A 202 -6.02 -3.42 22.76
N ILE A 203 -4.99 -2.70 22.28
CA ILE A 203 -4.84 -1.25 22.49
C ILE A 203 -6.00 -0.51 21.84
N THR A 204 -6.35 -0.79 20.58
CA THR A 204 -7.44 -0.08 19.90
C THR A 204 -8.80 -0.36 20.51
N LEU A 205 -9.03 -1.57 21.05
CA LEU A 205 -10.21 -1.88 21.85
C LEU A 205 -10.27 -1.08 23.16
N ALA A 206 -9.14 -0.85 23.82
CA ALA A 206 -9.05 -0.02 25.02
C ALA A 206 -9.33 1.46 24.72
N LEU A 207 -8.83 1.97 23.58
CA LEU A 207 -9.08 3.33 23.10
C LEU A 207 -10.55 3.59 22.70
N LEU A 208 -11.29 2.53 22.37
CA LEU A 208 -12.71 2.57 21.98
C LEU A 208 -13.63 2.01 23.08
N LYS A 209 -13.16 1.97 24.34
CA LYS A 209 -13.94 1.43 25.48
C LYS A 209 -15.29 2.12 25.68
N ASP A 210 -15.36 3.40 25.36
CA ASP A 210 -16.57 4.23 25.41
C ASP A 210 -17.69 3.73 24.48
N LEU A 211 -17.35 2.97 23.43
CA LEU A 211 -18.34 2.38 22.52
C LEU A 211 -18.87 1.01 22.97
N ARG A 212 -18.26 0.38 23.97
CA ARG A 212 -18.65 -0.96 24.42
C ARG A 212 -20.00 -0.98 25.13
N GLY A 213 -20.27 0.02 25.99
CA GLY A 213 -21.48 0.11 26.81
C GLY A 213 -22.68 0.80 26.14
N GLY A 214 -22.51 1.31 24.91
CA GLY A 214 -23.57 2.08 24.25
C GLY A 214 -24.78 1.23 23.85
N SER A 215 -26.00 1.81 23.93
CA SER A 215 -27.24 1.16 23.48
C SER A 215 -27.22 0.92 21.95
N SER A 216 -27.97 -0.11 21.51
CA SER A 216 -28.10 -0.40 20.07
C SER A 216 -29.01 0.61 19.37
N GLY A 217 -28.57 1.13 18.22
CA GLY A 217 -29.34 1.97 17.30
C GLY A 217 -29.56 1.29 15.96
N LYS A 218 -30.53 1.77 15.20
CA LYS A 218 -30.71 1.32 13.79
C LYS A 218 -29.53 1.80 12.96
N VAL A 219 -29.03 0.93 12.09
CA VAL A 219 -27.92 1.21 11.18
C VAL A 219 -28.39 1.00 9.76
N GLU A 220 -28.44 2.07 8.98
CA GLU A 220 -28.72 2.02 7.55
C GLU A 220 -27.44 2.23 6.75
N ILE A 221 -27.07 1.23 5.95
CA ILE A 221 -25.90 1.29 5.08
C ILE A 221 -26.38 1.42 3.64
N VAL A 222 -26.70 2.66 3.24
CA VAL A 222 -27.18 2.96 1.89
C VAL A 222 -26.01 3.39 1.00
N GLY A 223 -25.92 2.86 -0.22
CA GLY A 223 -24.96 3.32 -1.24
C GLY A 223 -23.58 2.64 -1.23
N PHE A 224 -23.40 1.53 -0.53
CA PHE A 224 -22.14 0.81 -0.36
C PHE A 224 -21.57 0.20 -1.67
N ARG A 225 -22.44 -0.31 -2.54
CA ARG A 225 -22.01 -1.19 -3.65
C ARG A 225 -21.38 -0.49 -4.85
N SER A 226 -21.77 0.74 -5.15
CA SER A 226 -21.44 1.35 -6.45
C SER A 226 -20.06 2.03 -6.51
N TYR A 227 -19.62 2.69 -5.44
CA TYR A 227 -18.36 3.44 -5.42
C TYR A 227 -17.14 2.57 -5.14
N LEU A 228 -17.32 1.52 -4.33
CA LEU A 228 -16.21 0.69 -3.85
C LEU A 228 -15.72 -0.34 -4.87
N GLY A 229 -16.58 -0.83 -5.77
CA GLY A 229 -16.23 -1.95 -6.65
C GLY A 229 -15.02 -1.70 -7.56
N LEU A 230 -15.10 -0.71 -8.43
CA LEU A 230 -14.06 -0.45 -9.43
C LEU A 230 -12.82 0.25 -8.86
N SER A 231 -12.99 1.15 -7.87
CA SER A 231 -11.86 1.76 -7.17
C SER A 231 -11.04 0.71 -6.43
N PHE A 232 -11.72 -0.23 -5.78
CA PHE A 232 -11.08 -1.37 -5.13
C PHE A 232 -10.32 -2.25 -6.13
N ILE A 233 -10.94 -2.57 -7.28
CA ILE A 233 -10.31 -3.35 -8.34
C ILE A 233 -9.05 -2.67 -8.87
N ALA A 234 -9.04 -1.34 -9.03
CA ALA A 234 -7.86 -0.59 -9.43
C ALA A 234 -6.70 -0.77 -8.43
N ILE A 235 -7.00 -0.64 -7.13
CA ILE A 235 -5.99 -0.78 -6.07
C ILE A 235 -5.53 -2.24 -5.97
N LEU A 236 -6.43 -3.21 -6.11
CA LEU A 236 -6.09 -4.63 -6.12
C LEU A 236 -5.17 -4.97 -7.31
N ALA A 237 -5.53 -4.54 -8.52
CA ALA A 237 -4.72 -4.76 -9.71
C ALA A 237 -3.33 -4.12 -9.57
N TYR A 238 -3.25 -2.90 -9.04
CA TYR A 238 -1.99 -2.25 -8.73
C TYR A 238 -1.17 -3.02 -7.68
N THR A 239 -1.82 -3.55 -6.65
CA THR A 239 -1.15 -4.36 -5.62
C THR A 239 -0.61 -5.67 -6.20
N VAL A 240 -1.34 -6.30 -7.10
CA VAL A 240 -0.87 -7.48 -7.84
C VAL A 240 0.35 -7.12 -8.69
N LEU A 241 0.29 -6.05 -9.50
CA LEU A 241 1.40 -5.56 -10.32
C LEU A 241 2.69 -5.34 -9.54
N THR A 242 2.58 -4.89 -8.30
CA THR A 242 3.76 -4.51 -7.49
C THR A 242 4.19 -5.55 -6.46
N ASN A 243 3.50 -6.70 -6.37
CA ASN A 243 3.82 -7.71 -5.35
C ASN A 243 3.79 -9.15 -5.86
N PHE A 244 3.06 -9.45 -6.93
CA PHE A 244 2.88 -10.84 -7.37
C PHE A 244 4.11 -11.39 -8.10
N ASP A 245 4.99 -10.54 -8.59
CA ASP A 245 6.30 -10.87 -9.16
C ASP A 245 7.12 -11.77 -8.22
N VAL A 246 7.26 -11.40 -6.95
CA VAL A 246 8.01 -12.18 -5.94
C VAL A 246 7.39 -13.57 -5.72
N VAL A 247 6.07 -13.66 -5.78
CA VAL A 247 5.34 -14.94 -5.64
C VAL A 247 5.66 -15.87 -6.81
N LEU A 248 5.63 -15.34 -8.05
CA LEU A 248 5.93 -16.11 -9.25
C LEU A 248 7.41 -16.50 -9.32
N VAL A 249 8.31 -15.59 -8.95
CA VAL A 249 9.74 -15.91 -8.86
C VAL A 249 10.00 -17.04 -7.88
N LYS A 250 9.38 -17.03 -6.70
CA LYS A 250 9.53 -18.12 -5.72
C LYS A 250 8.99 -19.45 -6.25
N ARG A 251 8.00 -19.43 -7.17
CA ARG A 251 7.48 -20.64 -7.84
C ARG A 251 8.45 -21.19 -8.86
N PHE A 252 9.04 -20.32 -9.71
CA PHE A 252 9.71 -20.75 -10.92
C PHE A 252 11.23 -20.86 -10.78
N LEU A 253 11.87 -19.92 -10.06
CA LEU A 253 13.32 -19.88 -9.92
C LEU A 253 13.82 -20.74 -8.73
N SER A 254 15.10 -20.92 -8.63
CA SER A 254 15.76 -21.60 -7.51
C SER A 254 15.56 -20.85 -6.19
N ALA A 255 15.82 -21.50 -5.07
CA ALA A 255 15.67 -20.89 -3.75
C ALA A 255 16.62 -19.69 -3.57
N GLU A 256 17.85 -19.79 -4.06
CA GLU A 256 18.87 -18.74 -4.02
C GLU A 256 18.48 -17.55 -4.89
N GLU A 257 18.09 -17.78 -6.16
CA GLU A 257 17.61 -16.73 -7.04
C GLU A 257 16.37 -16.02 -6.49
N ALA A 258 15.44 -16.75 -5.91
CA ALA A 258 14.26 -16.18 -5.26
C ALA A 258 14.65 -15.29 -4.06
N GLY A 259 15.69 -15.65 -3.31
CA GLY A 259 16.25 -14.83 -2.24
C GLY A 259 16.89 -13.55 -2.79
N ASN A 260 17.69 -13.66 -3.85
CA ASN A 260 18.29 -12.51 -4.54
C ASN A 260 17.20 -11.58 -5.13
N TYR A 261 16.17 -12.15 -5.75
CA TYR A 261 15.04 -11.37 -6.26
C TYR A 261 14.23 -10.70 -5.12
N ALA A 262 14.09 -11.36 -3.98
CA ALA A 262 13.46 -10.77 -2.81
C ALA A 262 14.22 -9.52 -2.30
N ALA A 263 15.55 -9.58 -2.30
CA ALA A 263 16.41 -8.44 -1.98
C ALA A 263 16.29 -7.31 -3.02
N LEU A 264 16.32 -7.68 -4.29
CA LEU A 264 16.07 -6.78 -5.41
C LEU A 264 14.73 -6.05 -5.27
N ALA A 265 13.65 -6.80 -4.99
CA ALA A 265 12.31 -6.26 -4.83
C ALA A 265 12.18 -5.36 -3.59
N ALA A 266 12.79 -5.75 -2.47
CA ALA A 266 12.75 -4.96 -1.24
C ALA A 266 13.39 -3.58 -1.42
N LEU A 267 14.57 -3.51 -2.05
CA LEU A 267 15.26 -2.25 -2.32
C LEU A 267 14.62 -1.49 -3.48
N GLY A 268 14.35 -2.15 -4.59
CA GLY A 268 13.84 -1.49 -5.80
C GLY A 268 12.47 -0.84 -5.58
N ARG A 269 11.63 -1.39 -4.70
CA ARG A 269 10.34 -0.79 -4.31
C ARG A 269 10.49 0.52 -3.51
N ALA A 270 11.70 0.91 -3.08
CA ALA A 270 11.90 2.23 -2.51
C ALA A 270 11.54 3.33 -3.53
N ALA A 271 11.85 3.14 -4.83
CA ALA A 271 11.45 4.06 -5.89
C ALA A 271 9.92 4.19 -6.03
N LEU A 272 9.17 3.14 -5.64
CA LEU A 272 7.71 3.12 -5.64
C LEU A 272 7.12 3.82 -4.41
N PHE A 273 7.67 3.55 -3.22
CA PHE A 273 7.09 4.00 -1.95
C PHE A 273 7.49 5.41 -1.57
N ALA A 274 8.69 5.87 -1.96
CA ALA A 274 9.18 7.22 -1.65
C ALA A 274 8.19 8.35 -2.06
N PRO A 275 7.57 8.33 -3.26
CA PRO A 275 6.61 9.36 -3.65
C PRO A 275 5.16 9.11 -3.18
N MET A 276 4.83 8.05 -2.46
CA MET A 276 3.44 7.76 -2.06
C MET A 276 2.77 8.87 -1.25
N GLY A 277 3.54 9.63 -0.48
CA GLY A 277 3.05 10.81 0.24
C GLY A 277 2.45 11.89 -0.68
N ILE A 278 2.94 11.97 -1.93
CA ILE A 278 2.42 12.90 -2.95
C ILE A 278 0.98 12.56 -3.30
N ALA A 279 0.68 11.28 -3.51
CA ALA A 279 -0.68 10.83 -3.83
C ALA A 279 -1.68 11.16 -2.71
N LEU A 280 -1.26 10.98 -1.45
CA LEU A 280 -2.09 11.31 -0.28
C LEU A 280 -2.42 12.80 -0.20
N ALA A 281 -1.45 13.68 -0.50
CA ALA A 281 -1.65 15.13 -0.51
C ALA A 281 -2.45 15.60 -1.75
N MET A 282 -2.22 14.96 -2.89
CA MET A 282 -2.86 15.29 -4.17
C MET A 282 -4.36 14.97 -4.16
N PHE A 283 -4.77 13.84 -3.59
CA PHE A 283 -6.13 13.33 -3.65
C PHE A 283 -7.17 14.34 -3.16
N PRO A 284 -7.12 14.89 -1.92
CA PRO A 284 -8.12 15.85 -1.45
C PRO A 284 -8.06 17.17 -2.20
N LYS A 285 -6.85 17.62 -2.60
CA LYS A 285 -6.70 18.87 -3.36
C LYS A 285 -7.33 18.79 -4.74
N THR A 286 -7.16 17.66 -5.43
CA THR A 286 -7.74 17.42 -6.76
C THR A 286 -9.26 17.30 -6.66
N SER A 287 -9.79 16.54 -5.69
CA SER A 287 -11.24 16.40 -5.47
C SER A 287 -11.89 17.74 -5.17
N GLY A 288 -11.34 18.54 -4.26
CA GLY A 288 -11.89 19.84 -3.93
C GLY A 288 -11.89 20.84 -5.11
N LEU A 289 -10.81 20.88 -5.91
CA LEU A 289 -10.78 21.70 -7.13
C LEU A 289 -11.80 21.24 -8.17
N HIS A 290 -11.96 19.92 -8.32
CA HIS A 290 -12.92 19.34 -9.24
C HIS A 290 -14.37 19.70 -8.87
N GLU A 291 -14.73 19.60 -7.58
CA GLU A 291 -16.04 19.98 -7.05
C GLU A 291 -16.34 21.47 -7.23
N MET A 292 -15.30 22.31 -7.16
CA MET A 292 -15.40 23.77 -7.45
C MET A 292 -15.44 24.10 -8.95
N GLY A 293 -15.40 23.13 -9.86
CA GLY A 293 -15.29 23.36 -11.31
C GLY A 293 -13.96 23.98 -11.76
N LYS A 294 -12.94 24.03 -10.89
CA LYS A 294 -11.63 24.63 -11.20
C LYS A 294 -10.68 23.63 -11.85
N SER A 295 -9.74 24.15 -12.65
CA SER A 295 -8.71 23.32 -13.27
C SER A 295 -7.79 22.69 -12.21
N HIS A 296 -7.62 21.38 -12.30
CA HIS A 296 -6.78 20.58 -11.41
C HIS A 296 -5.60 19.89 -12.13
N ARG A 297 -5.37 20.26 -13.41
CA ARG A 297 -4.27 19.68 -14.23
C ARG A 297 -2.88 20.00 -13.67
N SER A 298 -2.69 21.21 -13.14
CA SER A 298 -1.43 21.62 -12.51
C SER A 298 -1.08 20.77 -11.30
N VAL A 299 -2.08 20.28 -10.56
CA VAL A 299 -1.88 19.38 -9.42
C VAL A 299 -1.36 18.03 -9.88
N LEU A 300 -1.92 17.47 -10.97
CA LEU A 300 -1.43 16.23 -11.58
C LEU A 300 0.02 16.40 -12.09
N LEU A 301 0.29 17.45 -12.88
CA LEU A 301 1.63 17.68 -13.43
C LEU A 301 2.67 17.82 -12.32
N MET A 302 2.35 18.59 -11.28
CA MET A 302 3.25 18.73 -10.11
C MET A 302 3.46 17.39 -9.40
N GLY A 303 2.39 16.59 -9.24
CA GLY A 303 2.48 15.25 -8.65
C GLY A 303 3.39 14.33 -9.46
N VAL A 304 3.26 14.32 -10.79
CA VAL A 304 4.12 13.54 -11.70
C VAL A 304 5.57 14.02 -11.63
N LEU A 305 5.82 15.33 -11.72
CA LEU A 305 7.17 15.91 -11.67
C LEU A 305 7.88 15.59 -10.35
N LEU A 306 7.20 15.76 -9.21
CA LEU A 306 7.76 15.42 -7.90
C LEU A 306 8.03 13.92 -7.77
N THR A 307 7.16 13.08 -8.34
CA THR A 307 7.38 11.62 -8.36
C THR A 307 8.60 11.27 -9.18
N LEU A 308 8.73 11.82 -10.39
CA LEU A 308 9.91 11.63 -11.24
C LEU A 308 11.18 12.10 -10.55
N LEU A 309 11.15 13.24 -9.85
CA LEU A 309 12.30 13.75 -9.11
C LEU A 309 12.69 12.80 -7.96
N ILE A 310 11.76 12.45 -7.08
CA ILE A 310 12.05 11.63 -5.89
C ILE A 310 12.45 10.20 -6.28
N SER A 311 11.66 9.55 -7.13
CA SER A 311 11.97 8.20 -7.60
C SER A 311 13.19 8.19 -8.52
N GLY A 312 13.39 9.24 -9.31
CA GLY A 312 14.56 9.42 -10.16
C GLY A 312 15.87 9.49 -9.38
N VAL A 313 15.87 10.16 -8.23
CA VAL A 313 17.02 10.17 -7.32
C VAL A 313 17.33 8.75 -6.81
N VAL A 314 16.31 7.98 -6.43
CA VAL A 314 16.49 6.58 -5.99
C VAL A 314 17.08 5.73 -7.13
N VAL A 315 16.51 5.85 -8.34
CA VAL A 315 17.00 5.12 -9.53
C VAL A 315 18.44 5.52 -9.86
N LEU A 316 18.78 6.81 -9.75
CA LEU A 316 20.13 7.30 -9.99
C LEU A 316 21.15 6.72 -8.99
N VAL A 317 20.80 6.66 -7.70
CA VAL A 317 21.66 6.04 -6.69
C VAL A 317 21.90 4.55 -7.01
N TYR A 318 20.87 3.83 -7.46
CA TYR A 318 20.98 2.41 -7.82
C TYR A 318 21.74 2.18 -9.14
N TRP A 319 21.82 3.19 -9.99
CA TRP A 319 22.64 3.16 -11.20
C TRP A 319 24.12 3.41 -10.89
N ILE A 320 24.42 4.33 -9.95
CA ILE A 320 25.80 4.71 -9.61
C ILE A 320 26.51 3.61 -8.83
N ASP A 321 25.87 3.09 -7.78
CA ASP A 321 26.49 2.07 -6.92
C ASP A 321 25.42 1.11 -6.33
N PRO A 322 24.99 0.10 -7.12
CA PRO A 322 24.02 -0.89 -6.65
C PRO A 322 24.58 -1.76 -5.53
N GLU A 323 25.90 -2.02 -5.50
CA GLU A 323 26.55 -2.86 -4.48
C GLU A 323 26.58 -2.19 -3.11
N PHE A 324 26.83 -0.87 -3.07
CA PHE A 324 26.72 -0.09 -1.84
C PHE A 324 25.32 -0.21 -1.22
N VAL A 325 24.29 -0.06 -2.05
CA VAL A 325 22.90 -0.15 -1.57
C VAL A 325 22.55 -1.56 -1.12
N LEU A 326 22.96 -2.59 -1.86
CA LEU A 326 22.77 -3.99 -1.45
C LEU A 326 23.54 -4.35 -0.18
N GLY A 327 24.66 -3.68 0.10
CA GLY A 327 25.39 -3.80 1.33
C GLY A 327 24.56 -3.50 2.60
N PHE A 328 23.47 -2.71 2.47
CA PHE A 328 22.52 -2.50 3.58
C PHE A 328 21.74 -3.77 3.93
N LEU A 329 21.53 -4.70 2.99
CA LEU A 329 20.91 -6.01 3.25
C LEU A 329 21.89 -7.03 3.80
N GLY A 330 23.19 -6.73 3.80
CA GLY A 330 24.23 -7.52 4.45
C GLY A 330 25.35 -7.94 3.50
N ARG A 331 26.51 -8.17 4.14
CA ARG A 331 27.69 -8.79 3.56
C ARG A 331 28.07 -9.97 4.45
N TYR A 332 28.70 -10.99 3.88
CA TYR A 332 29.33 -12.06 4.65
C TYR A 332 30.60 -11.55 5.34
N GLU A 333 31.14 -12.32 6.26
CA GLU A 333 32.42 -12.00 6.94
C GLU A 333 33.57 -11.85 5.95
N SER A 334 33.51 -12.53 4.82
CA SER A 334 34.45 -12.38 3.69
C SER A 334 34.37 -11.02 2.97
N GLY A 335 33.40 -10.14 3.32
CA GLY A 335 33.12 -8.89 2.63
C GLY A 335 32.25 -9.02 1.38
N ALA A 336 31.99 -10.24 0.90
CA ALA A 336 31.14 -10.49 -0.26
C ALA A 336 29.67 -10.11 0.03
N LEU A 337 28.98 -9.61 -1.02
CA LEU A 337 27.53 -9.32 -0.94
C LEU A 337 26.74 -10.60 -0.63
N LYS A 338 25.73 -10.46 0.22
CA LYS A 338 24.83 -11.57 0.54
C LYS A 338 23.86 -11.88 -0.62
N TYR A 339 23.58 -10.90 -1.46
CA TYR A 339 22.64 -10.97 -2.61
C TYR A 339 23.33 -10.47 -3.90
N PRO A 340 24.37 -11.16 -4.40
CA PRO A 340 25.16 -10.64 -5.51
C PRO A 340 24.38 -10.55 -6.83
N MET A 341 23.49 -11.51 -7.12
CA MET A 341 22.69 -11.50 -8.35
C MET A 341 21.70 -10.34 -8.42
N ALA A 342 21.37 -9.72 -7.28
CA ALA A 342 20.47 -8.57 -7.26
C ALA A 342 21.12 -7.29 -7.82
N ALA A 343 22.47 -7.18 -7.76
CA ALA A 343 23.19 -5.97 -8.16
C ALA A 343 22.98 -5.63 -9.63
N ASP A 344 23.12 -6.62 -10.53
CA ASP A 344 23.04 -6.46 -11.98
C ASP A 344 21.65 -5.99 -12.44
N HIS A 345 20.63 -6.21 -11.61
CA HIS A 345 19.23 -6.00 -11.98
C HIS A 345 18.57 -4.86 -11.22
N LEU A 346 19.20 -4.31 -10.17
CA LEU A 346 18.60 -3.32 -9.26
C LEU A 346 18.20 -2.04 -10.01
N PHE A 347 19.05 -1.55 -10.89
CA PHE A 347 18.77 -0.38 -11.72
C PHE A 347 17.53 -0.59 -12.61
N LYS A 348 17.49 -1.68 -13.38
CA LYS A 348 16.36 -1.97 -14.30
C LYS A 348 15.05 -2.17 -13.55
N TYR A 349 15.09 -2.90 -12.43
CA TYR A 349 13.91 -3.11 -11.61
C TYR A 349 13.40 -1.79 -11.00
N SER A 350 14.29 -0.93 -10.54
CA SER A 350 13.92 0.37 -9.99
C SER A 350 13.28 1.31 -11.03
N ILE A 351 13.69 1.22 -12.30
CA ILE A 351 12.99 1.92 -13.41
C ILE A 351 11.55 1.41 -13.53
N ALA A 352 11.34 0.09 -13.52
CA ALA A 352 9.96 -0.44 -13.55
C ALA A 352 9.13 0.08 -12.38
N MET A 353 9.71 0.16 -11.18
CA MET A 353 9.04 0.70 -9.98
C MET A 353 8.75 2.20 -10.11
N LEU A 354 9.64 3.00 -10.73
CA LEU A 354 9.39 4.40 -11.03
C LEU A 354 8.20 4.57 -12.00
N LEU A 355 8.14 3.77 -13.07
CA LEU A 355 7.02 3.81 -14.02
C LEU A 355 5.69 3.44 -13.34
N PHE A 356 5.69 2.43 -12.47
CA PHE A 356 4.53 2.10 -11.65
C PHE A 356 4.17 3.21 -10.66
N ALA A 357 5.15 3.92 -10.08
CA ALA A 357 4.90 5.07 -9.19
C ALA A 357 4.20 6.21 -9.93
N VAL A 358 4.65 6.55 -11.14
CA VAL A 358 3.97 7.56 -11.98
C VAL A 358 2.55 7.10 -12.34
N SER A 359 2.38 5.83 -12.72
CA SER A 359 1.06 5.26 -13.01
C SER A 359 0.13 5.33 -11.79
N TYR A 360 0.65 5.12 -10.58
CA TYR A 360 -0.09 5.24 -9.32
C TYR A 360 -0.58 6.67 -9.06
N ILE A 361 0.24 7.68 -9.33
CA ILE A 361 -0.17 9.10 -9.22
C ILE A 361 -1.33 9.40 -10.16
N VAL A 362 -1.25 8.95 -11.42
CA VAL A 362 -2.34 9.15 -12.40
C VAL A 362 -3.60 8.38 -12.00
N MET A 363 -3.46 7.15 -11.49
CA MET A 363 -4.59 6.39 -10.94
C MET A 363 -5.30 7.16 -9.82
N ASN A 364 -4.55 7.64 -8.82
CA ASN A 364 -5.12 8.40 -7.70
C ASN A 364 -5.79 9.70 -8.15
N TYR A 365 -5.22 10.38 -9.15
CA TYR A 365 -5.85 11.56 -9.76
C TYR A 365 -7.23 11.21 -10.34
N PHE A 366 -7.36 10.14 -11.12
CA PHE A 366 -8.65 9.75 -11.70
C PHE A 366 -9.64 9.26 -10.64
N LEU A 367 -9.17 8.54 -9.62
CA LEU A 367 -10.01 8.12 -8.49
C LEU A 367 -10.53 9.33 -7.70
N SER A 368 -9.73 10.39 -7.54
CA SER A 368 -10.13 11.61 -6.81
C SER A 368 -11.23 12.41 -7.53
N ILE A 369 -11.33 12.30 -8.85
CA ILE A 369 -12.39 12.92 -9.67
C ILE A 369 -13.48 11.93 -10.08
N ASN A 370 -13.60 10.81 -9.34
CA ASN A 370 -14.61 9.76 -9.54
C ASN A 370 -14.59 9.10 -10.94
N ARG A 371 -13.44 9.05 -11.62
CA ARG A 371 -13.26 8.39 -12.92
C ARG A 371 -12.72 6.98 -12.75
N ILE A 372 -13.54 6.11 -12.15
CA ILE A 372 -13.19 4.73 -11.74
C ILE A 372 -12.79 3.80 -12.89
N ARG A 373 -13.11 4.13 -14.15
CA ARG A 373 -12.72 3.35 -15.34
C ARG A 373 -11.20 3.27 -15.55
N VAL A 374 -10.42 4.10 -14.87
CA VAL A 374 -8.96 3.97 -14.82
C VAL A 374 -8.50 2.59 -14.31
N ALA A 375 -9.35 1.82 -13.65
CA ALA A 375 -9.08 0.45 -13.23
C ALA A 375 -8.74 -0.50 -14.40
N TYR A 376 -9.33 -0.32 -15.59
CA TYR A 376 -9.12 -1.21 -16.72
C TYR A 376 -7.67 -1.32 -17.20
N PRO A 377 -6.92 -0.23 -17.42
CA PRO A 377 -5.49 -0.31 -17.73
C PRO A 377 -4.71 -1.17 -16.74
N PHE A 378 -4.96 -1.01 -15.43
CA PHE A 378 -4.26 -1.77 -14.39
C PHE A 378 -4.62 -3.25 -14.41
N MET A 379 -5.91 -3.59 -14.62
CA MET A 379 -6.36 -4.99 -14.71
C MET A 379 -5.72 -5.71 -15.89
N VAL A 380 -5.76 -5.09 -17.07
CA VAL A 380 -5.18 -5.67 -18.29
C VAL A 380 -3.67 -5.85 -18.14
N THR A 381 -3.00 -4.85 -17.57
CA THR A 381 -1.55 -4.93 -17.36
C THR A 381 -1.18 -5.96 -16.29
N ALA A 382 -1.97 -6.09 -15.21
CA ALA A 382 -1.73 -7.11 -14.19
C ALA A 382 -1.84 -8.53 -14.78
N PHE A 383 -2.83 -8.76 -15.63
CA PHE A 383 -2.96 -10.03 -16.35
C PHE A 383 -1.77 -10.24 -17.29
N LEU A 384 -1.41 -9.23 -18.09
CA LEU A 384 -0.26 -9.29 -19.00
C LEU A 384 1.04 -9.61 -18.24
N GLN A 385 1.30 -8.96 -17.11
CA GLN A 385 2.49 -9.21 -16.29
C GLN A 385 2.58 -10.67 -15.84
N VAL A 386 1.48 -11.24 -15.35
CA VAL A 386 1.44 -12.64 -14.93
C VAL A 386 1.75 -13.55 -16.12
N VAL A 387 1.15 -13.30 -17.29
CA VAL A 387 1.40 -14.06 -18.50
C VAL A 387 2.87 -13.94 -18.92
N LEU A 388 3.43 -12.72 -18.95
CA LEU A 388 4.83 -12.51 -19.32
C LEU A 388 5.79 -13.26 -18.40
N ILE A 389 5.57 -13.20 -17.07
CA ILE A 389 6.45 -13.91 -16.12
C ILE A 389 6.28 -15.43 -16.25
N ILE A 390 5.08 -15.96 -16.56
CA ILE A 390 4.87 -17.39 -16.78
C ILE A 390 5.64 -17.89 -18.02
N TYR A 391 5.77 -17.07 -19.07
CA TYR A 391 6.49 -17.45 -20.27
C TYR A 391 8.00 -17.12 -20.22
N PHE A 392 8.38 -16.08 -19.50
CA PHE A 392 9.76 -15.56 -19.42
C PHE A 392 10.25 -15.60 -17.96
N HIS A 393 10.66 -16.78 -17.49
CA HIS A 393 11.11 -16.99 -16.10
C HIS A 393 12.37 -17.88 -16.00
N SER A 394 13.20 -17.92 -17.04
CA SER A 394 14.41 -18.76 -17.00
C SER A 394 15.45 -18.24 -16.00
N ASP A 395 15.47 -16.93 -15.74
CA ASP A 395 16.38 -16.26 -14.81
C ASP A 395 15.78 -14.94 -14.26
N ILE A 396 16.50 -14.31 -13.33
CA ILE A 396 16.11 -13.01 -12.74
C ILE A 396 15.99 -11.92 -13.83
N ALA A 397 16.87 -11.93 -14.84
CA ALA A 397 16.91 -10.92 -15.89
C ALA A 397 15.62 -10.91 -16.72
N GLN A 398 15.12 -12.09 -17.09
CA GLN A 398 13.88 -12.23 -17.84
C GLN A 398 12.67 -11.73 -17.06
N VAL A 399 12.60 -12.07 -15.76
CA VAL A 399 11.51 -11.57 -14.89
C VAL A 399 11.57 -10.04 -14.76
N VAL A 400 12.76 -9.47 -14.55
CA VAL A 400 12.94 -8.01 -14.46
C VAL A 400 12.58 -7.33 -15.78
N ASN A 401 12.91 -7.92 -16.93
CA ASN A 401 12.49 -7.42 -18.23
C ASN A 401 10.97 -7.49 -18.41
N ALA A 402 10.32 -8.59 -17.98
CA ALA A 402 8.86 -8.70 -17.98
C ALA A 402 8.20 -7.62 -17.10
N MET A 403 8.79 -7.33 -15.92
CA MET A 403 8.36 -6.24 -15.05
C MET A 403 8.50 -4.88 -15.72
N LEU A 404 9.62 -4.62 -16.39
CA LEU A 404 9.87 -3.35 -17.08
C LEU A 404 8.90 -3.15 -18.25
N VAL A 405 8.67 -4.18 -19.06
CA VAL A 405 7.69 -4.15 -20.16
C VAL A 405 6.27 -3.90 -19.60
N SER A 406 5.89 -4.61 -18.56
CA SER A 406 4.58 -4.43 -17.93
C SER A 406 4.41 -3.02 -17.38
N ALA A 407 5.44 -2.46 -16.74
CA ALA A 407 5.39 -1.10 -16.20
C ALA A 407 5.28 -0.04 -17.31
N ALA A 408 6.01 -0.23 -18.42
CA ALA A 408 5.92 0.63 -19.59
C ALA A 408 4.52 0.57 -20.24
N VAL A 409 3.98 -0.64 -20.44
CA VAL A 409 2.62 -0.84 -20.97
C VAL A 409 1.58 -0.21 -20.04
N CYS A 410 1.70 -0.37 -18.71
CA CYS A 410 0.81 0.25 -17.75
C CYS A 410 0.82 1.78 -17.90
N LEU A 411 1.99 2.39 -17.92
CA LEU A 411 2.11 3.84 -18.05
C LEU A 411 1.55 4.35 -19.39
N ILE A 412 1.87 3.68 -20.51
CA ILE A 412 1.33 4.02 -21.84
C ILE A 412 -0.19 3.92 -21.83
N ALA A 413 -0.76 2.84 -21.29
CA ALA A 413 -2.21 2.64 -21.23
C ALA A 413 -2.91 3.70 -20.37
N VAL A 414 -2.31 4.08 -19.24
CA VAL A 414 -2.85 5.12 -18.36
C VAL A 414 -2.73 6.51 -19.00
N ILE A 415 -1.63 6.81 -19.71
CA ILE A 415 -1.49 8.06 -20.48
C ILE A 415 -2.50 8.11 -21.64
N ALA A 416 -2.68 7.02 -22.37
CA ALA A 416 -3.68 6.92 -23.43
C ALA A 416 -5.09 7.14 -22.88
N PHE A 417 -5.41 6.57 -21.73
CA PHE A 417 -6.67 6.80 -21.03
C PHE A 417 -6.85 8.29 -20.65
N TYR A 418 -5.79 8.95 -20.17
CA TYR A 418 -5.79 10.37 -19.83
C TYR A 418 -6.05 11.24 -21.09
N LEU A 419 -5.35 10.98 -22.20
CA LEU A 419 -5.51 11.72 -23.45
C LEU A 419 -6.91 11.54 -24.07
N PHE A 420 -7.43 10.30 -24.04
CA PHE A 420 -8.81 10.01 -24.47
C PHE A 420 -9.83 10.77 -23.61
N TRP A 421 -9.63 10.79 -22.30
CA TRP A 421 -10.52 11.52 -21.39
C TRP A 421 -10.52 13.03 -21.64
N ILE A 422 -9.34 13.64 -21.87
CA ILE A 422 -9.24 15.07 -22.20
C ILE A 422 -10.02 15.38 -23.48
N LYS A 423 -9.81 14.61 -24.55
CA LYS A 423 -10.50 14.82 -25.82
C LYS A 423 -12.03 14.76 -25.69
N ARG A 424 -12.54 13.88 -24.82
CA ARG A 424 -13.99 13.63 -24.71
C ARG A 424 -14.71 14.58 -23.74
N TYR A 425 -14.04 15.05 -22.71
CA TYR A 425 -14.69 15.79 -21.61
C TYR A 425 -14.19 17.23 -21.45
N VAL A 426 -13.13 17.59 -22.12
CA VAL A 426 -12.64 18.96 -22.20
C VAL A 426 -12.85 19.43 -23.64
N GLN A 427 -14.10 19.55 -24.05
CA GLN A 427 -14.41 20.34 -25.25
C GLN A 427 -14.00 21.79 -24.98
N PRO A 428 -13.47 22.51 -26.02
CA PRO A 428 -13.28 23.95 -25.88
C PRO A 428 -14.63 24.55 -25.51
N ILE A 429 -14.63 25.41 -24.50
CA ILE A 429 -15.72 26.33 -24.27
C ILE A 429 -15.89 27.05 -25.62
N LYS A 430 -16.91 26.67 -26.39
CA LYS A 430 -17.39 27.51 -27.47
C LYS A 430 -17.68 28.83 -26.78
N LEU A 431 -16.90 29.85 -27.07
CA LEU A 431 -17.27 31.22 -26.86
C LEU A 431 -18.64 31.35 -27.49
N ILE A 432 -19.68 31.38 -26.68
CA ILE A 432 -20.95 31.92 -27.07
C ILE A 432 -20.62 33.39 -27.28
N THR A 433 -20.24 33.73 -28.48
CA THR A 433 -20.42 35.09 -28.99
C THR A 433 -21.90 35.32 -28.93
N GLU A 434 -22.38 35.94 -27.87
CA GLU A 434 -23.68 36.62 -27.89
C GLU A 434 -23.58 37.60 -29.06
N GLU A 435 -24.27 37.25 -30.17
CA GLU A 435 -24.69 38.24 -31.12
C GLU A 435 -25.63 39.17 -30.36
N VAL A 436 -25.08 40.35 -30.04
CA VAL A 436 -25.91 41.49 -29.63
C VAL A 436 -26.79 41.77 -30.83
N PRO A 437 -28.12 41.66 -30.72
CA PRO A 437 -28.99 42.11 -31.81
C PRO A 437 -28.90 43.64 -31.88
N ASP A 438 -28.34 44.13 -32.98
CA ASP A 438 -28.49 45.53 -33.38
C ASP A 438 -29.98 45.82 -33.55
N GLY A 439 -30.52 46.70 -32.67
CA GLY A 439 -31.86 47.19 -32.70
C GLY A 439 -31.98 48.49 -31.96
#